data_ac327aa1911a46738ece5d3fd931d9b9
#
_entry.id   ac327aa1911a46738ece5d3fd931d9b9
#
_cell.length_a   1.000
_cell.length_b   1.000
_cell.length_c   1.000
_cell.angle_alpha   90.00
_cell.angle_beta   90.00
_cell.angle_gamma   90.00
#
_symmetry.space_group_name_H-M   'P 1'
#
loop_
_entity.id
_entity.type
_entity.pdbx_description
1 polymer ?
#
loop_
_entity_poly.entity_id
_entity_poly.type
_entity_poly.pdbx_seq_one_letter_code
_entity_poly.pdbx_strand_id
1 'polypeptide(L)'
;MSVDFEAIAQRGRCDVSSLRLAQPLLEQGYTPPFLARYRRDELGGLDESSLWALSAAIETEHQIAHRRDELHKVWEQTALCDPAIGQAIHKSNSLRMLARLARRLKSESNEQSNDPAMLAVRVLNPQKGDGSDFAEIAQKVEGIQDADAAVAGLEQALAKRLAGDPRVIASAVRWLVKNAQIRV
;
A
#
# COMPACT_ATOMS: atom_id res chain seq x y z
N MET A 1 -15.40 -4.01 2.77
CA MET A 1 -14.11 -4.50 3.31
C MET A 1 -13.91 -5.94 2.85
N SER A 2 -12.92 -6.22 2.00
CA SER A 2 -12.56 -7.60 1.67
C SER A 2 -11.45 -8.05 2.62
N VAL A 3 -11.77 -8.97 3.50
CA VAL A 3 -10.82 -9.62 4.40
C VAL A 3 -10.09 -10.71 3.62
N ASP A 4 -8.76 -10.68 3.65
CA ASP A 4 -7.92 -11.67 2.96
C ASP A 4 -7.72 -12.90 3.85
N PHE A 5 -8.54 -13.93 3.63
CA PHE A 5 -8.50 -15.18 4.38
C PHE A 5 -7.17 -15.93 4.23
N GLU A 6 -6.53 -15.84 3.07
CA GLU A 6 -5.24 -16.51 2.85
C GLU A 6 -4.13 -15.83 3.67
N ALA A 7 -4.11 -14.50 3.70
CA ALA A 7 -3.18 -13.73 4.51
C ALA A 7 -3.35 -14.00 6.02
N ILE A 8 -4.59 -14.13 6.49
CA ILE A 8 -4.87 -14.48 7.90
C ILE A 8 -4.37 -15.90 8.21
N ALA A 9 -4.73 -16.88 7.38
CA ALA A 9 -4.34 -18.27 7.58
C ALA A 9 -2.80 -18.43 7.60
N GLN A 10 -2.11 -17.75 6.69
CA GLN A 10 -0.65 -17.76 6.64
C GLN A 10 -0.03 -17.14 7.91
N ARG A 11 -0.54 -15.99 8.38
CA ARG A 11 -0.05 -15.35 9.62
C ARG A 11 -0.40 -16.17 10.86
N GLY A 12 -1.62 -16.72 10.91
CA GLY A 12 -2.09 -17.57 12.01
C GLY A 12 -1.50 -18.97 12.00
N ARG A 13 -0.72 -19.33 10.97
CA ARG A 13 -0.10 -20.65 10.79
C ARG A 13 -1.14 -21.80 10.86
N CYS A 14 -2.30 -21.58 10.28
CA CYS A 14 -3.37 -22.57 10.17
C CYS A 14 -3.83 -22.68 8.71
N ASP A 15 -4.60 -23.70 8.43
CA ASP A 15 -5.29 -23.85 7.15
C ASP A 15 -6.55 -22.97 7.09
N VAL A 16 -6.99 -22.65 5.89
CA VAL A 16 -8.16 -21.78 5.65
C VAL A 16 -9.45 -22.42 6.19
N SER A 17 -9.54 -23.75 6.23
CA SER A 17 -10.71 -24.45 6.78
C SER A 17 -10.82 -24.25 8.29
N SER A 18 -9.74 -24.42 9.02
CA SER A 18 -9.70 -24.15 10.48
C SER A 18 -9.98 -22.68 10.80
N LEU A 19 -9.45 -21.75 9.98
CA LEU A 19 -9.76 -20.32 10.09
C LEU A 19 -11.26 -20.05 9.96
N ARG A 20 -11.91 -20.61 8.95
CA ARG A 20 -13.36 -20.42 8.73
C ARG A 20 -14.23 -20.92 9.88
N LEU A 21 -13.77 -21.93 10.60
CA LEU A 21 -14.46 -22.46 11.79
C LEU A 21 -14.20 -21.59 13.04
N ALA A 22 -12.95 -21.13 13.22
CA ALA A 22 -12.56 -20.41 14.42
C ALA A 22 -12.92 -18.92 14.38
N GLN A 23 -12.84 -18.27 13.23
CA GLN A 23 -13.06 -16.83 13.10
C GLN A 23 -14.41 -16.37 13.64
N PRO A 24 -15.55 -16.96 13.26
CA PRO A 24 -16.85 -16.52 13.76
C PRO A 24 -16.98 -16.60 15.29
N LEU A 25 -16.33 -17.60 15.89
CA LEU A 25 -16.34 -17.76 17.34
C LEU A 25 -15.47 -16.72 18.04
N LEU A 26 -14.29 -16.43 17.49
CA LEU A 26 -13.41 -15.37 17.99
C LEU A 26 -14.07 -13.99 17.88
N GLU A 27 -14.74 -13.72 16.76
CA GLU A 27 -15.49 -12.46 16.54
C GLU A 27 -16.71 -12.32 17.45
N GLN A 28 -17.32 -13.42 17.88
CA GLN A 28 -18.36 -13.45 18.90
C GLN A 28 -17.82 -13.20 20.33
N GLY A 29 -16.51 -13.09 20.48
CA GLY A 29 -15.86 -12.78 21.76
C GLY A 29 -15.46 -14.01 22.59
N TYR A 30 -15.53 -15.22 22.02
CA TYR A 30 -15.01 -16.40 22.70
C TYR A 30 -13.47 -16.29 22.79
N THR A 31 -12.94 -16.57 23.96
CA THR A 31 -11.49 -16.50 24.19
C THR A 31 -10.78 -17.75 23.68
N PRO A 32 -9.52 -17.64 23.19
CA PRO A 32 -8.72 -18.78 22.77
C PRO A 32 -8.63 -19.93 23.80
N PRO A 33 -8.41 -19.68 25.09
CA PRO A 33 -8.44 -20.75 26.11
C PRO A 33 -9.78 -21.47 26.22
N PHE A 34 -10.88 -20.74 26.11
CA PHE A 34 -12.22 -21.34 26.12
C PHE A 34 -12.42 -22.26 24.92
N LEU A 35 -12.08 -21.78 23.73
CA LEU A 35 -12.22 -22.54 22.49
C LEU A 35 -11.34 -23.78 22.49
N ALA A 36 -10.09 -23.68 22.91
CA ALA A 36 -9.17 -24.82 23.00
C ALA A 36 -9.66 -25.92 23.95
N ARG A 37 -10.36 -25.55 25.02
CA ARG A 37 -10.82 -26.49 26.04
C ARG A 37 -12.20 -27.10 25.72
N TYR A 38 -13.15 -26.29 25.22
CA TYR A 38 -14.54 -26.69 25.13
C TYR A 38 -15.05 -26.91 23.69
N ARG A 39 -14.29 -26.45 22.67
CA ARG A 39 -14.69 -26.53 21.27
C ARG A 39 -13.61 -27.10 20.35
N ARG A 40 -12.64 -27.80 20.93
CA ARG A 40 -11.46 -28.33 20.22
C ARG A 40 -11.83 -29.21 19.03
N ASP A 41 -12.80 -30.08 19.20
CA ASP A 41 -13.24 -31.02 18.15
C ASP A 41 -13.91 -30.30 16.97
N GLU A 42 -14.65 -29.23 17.26
CA GLU A 42 -15.31 -28.40 16.24
C GLU A 42 -14.28 -27.57 15.43
N LEU A 43 -13.11 -27.30 16.01
CA LEU A 43 -12.08 -26.46 15.44
C LEU A 43 -10.93 -27.23 14.76
N GLY A 44 -11.16 -28.53 14.46
CA GLY A 44 -10.15 -29.35 13.79
C GLY A 44 -8.90 -29.61 14.66
N GLY A 45 -9.04 -29.55 15.99
CA GLY A 45 -7.95 -29.86 16.92
C GLY A 45 -6.98 -28.72 17.19
N LEU A 46 -7.31 -27.48 16.82
CA LEU A 46 -6.46 -26.31 17.10
C LEU A 46 -6.16 -26.21 18.60
N ASP A 47 -4.89 -26.04 18.91
CA ASP A 47 -4.44 -25.80 20.27
C ASP A 47 -4.59 -24.32 20.67
N GLU A 48 -4.41 -24.03 21.94
CA GLU A 48 -4.56 -22.68 22.48
C GLU A 48 -3.57 -21.70 21.83
N SER A 49 -2.33 -22.14 21.57
CA SER A 49 -1.30 -21.30 20.96
C SER A 49 -1.65 -20.91 19.52
N SER A 50 -2.18 -21.83 18.76
CA SER A 50 -2.67 -21.61 17.40
C SER A 50 -3.87 -20.65 17.38
N LEU A 51 -4.79 -20.79 18.33
CA LEU A 51 -5.94 -19.90 18.47
C LEU A 51 -5.53 -18.48 18.86
N TRP A 52 -4.51 -18.30 19.70
CA TRP A 52 -3.95 -16.98 20.00
C TRP A 52 -3.27 -16.35 18.77
N ALA A 53 -2.48 -17.15 18.03
CA ALA A 53 -1.85 -16.69 16.80
C ALA A 53 -2.90 -16.27 15.76
N LEU A 54 -3.98 -17.04 15.65
CA LEU A 54 -5.09 -16.76 14.75
C LEU A 54 -5.85 -15.49 15.15
N SER A 55 -6.17 -15.32 16.43
CA SER A 55 -6.81 -14.10 16.94
C SER A 55 -5.97 -12.86 16.65
N ALA A 56 -4.65 -12.92 16.88
CA ALA A 56 -3.74 -11.83 16.56
C ALA A 56 -3.64 -11.56 15.05
N ALA A 57 -3.72 -12.62 14.21
CA ALA A 57 -3.71 -12.48 12.75
C ALA A 57 -4.98 -11.81 12.24
N ILE A 58 -6.16 -12.15 12.75
CA ILE A 58 -7.45 -11.53 12.45
C ILE A 58 -7.41 -10.05 12.81
N GLU A 59 -6.98 -9.72 14.02
CA GLU A 59 -6.88 -8.32 14.48
C GLU A 59 -5.93 -7.51 13.60
N THR A 60 -4.78 -8.10 13.23
CA THR A 60 -3.82 -7.44 12.34
C THR A 60 -4.42 -7.17 10.96
N GLU A 61 -5.20 -8.11 10.40
CA GLU A 61 -5.85 -7.90 9.10
C GLU A 61 -6.94 -6.83 9.16
N HIS A 62 -7.71 -6.79 10.25
CA HIS A 62 -8.69 -5.71 10.47
C HIS A 62 -8.00 -4.34 10.53
N GLN A 63 -6.88 -4.23 11.23
CA GLN A 63 -6.10 -3.00 11.30
C GLN A 63 -5.53 -2.59 9.92
N ILE A 64 -5.04 -3.56 9.14
CA ILE A 64 -4.56 -3.31 7.77
C ILE A 64 -5.72 -2.85 6.88
N ALA A 65 -6.87 -3.52 6.92
CA ALA A 65 -8.03 -3.17 6.12
C ALA A 65 -8.54 -1.76 6.47
N HIS A 66 -8.69 -1.47 7.76
CA HIS A 66 -9.09 -0.14 8.24
C HIS A 66 -8.10 0.95 7.77
N ARG A 67 -6.79 0.70 7.95
CA ARG A 67 -5.76 1.66 7.54
C ARG A 67 -5.69 1.84 6.02
N ARG A 68 -5.97 0.80 5.26
CA ARG A 68 -6.07 0.85 3.80
C ARG A 68 -7.22 1.74 3.35
N ASP A 69 -8.40 1.59 3.96
CA ASP A 69 -9.59 2.40 3.67
C ASP A 69 -9.37 3.88 4.05
N GLU A 70 -8.74 4.16 5.20
CA GLU A 70 -8.38 5.53 5.59
C GLU A 70 -7.45 6.19 4.56
N LEU A 71 -6.38 5.49 4.17
CA LEU A 71 -5.42 6.02 3.21
C LEU A 71 -6.00 6.18 1.81
N HIS A 72 -6.93 5.31 1.42
CA HIS A 72 -7.63 5.44 0.15
C HIS A 72 -8.45 6.74 0.10
N LYS A 73 -9.18 7.05 1.19
CA LYS A 73 -9.93 8.31 1.30
C LYS A 73 -9.00 9.55 1.23
N VAL A 74 -7.85 9.48 1.92
CA VAL A 74 -6.86 10.56 1.84
C VAL A 74 -6.30 10.71 0.43
N TRP A 75 -5.99 9.57 -0.24
CA TRP A 75 -5.51 9.58 -1.62
C TRP A 75 -6.52 10.19 -2.60
N GLU A 76 -7.81 9.86 -2.48
CA GLU A 76 -8.88 10.45 -3.31
C GLU A 76 -9.00 11.98 -3.14
N GLN A 77 -8.61 12.49 -1.97
CA GLN A 77 -8.63 13.93 -1.67
C GLN A 77 -7.36 14.65 -2.13
N THR A 78 -6.31 13.94 -2.54
CA THR A 78 -5.09 14.58 -3.05
C THR A 78 -5.31 15.07 -4.47
N ALA A 79 -4.83 16.29 -4.77
CA ALA A 79 -4.94 16.88 -6.11
C ALA A 79 -4.29 16.01 -7.20
N LEU A 80 -3.28 15.26 -6.83
CA LEU A 80 -2.48 14.42 -7.75
C LEU A 80 -3.14 13.09 -8.09
N CYS A 81 -3.92 12.48 -7.19
CA CYS A 81 -4.56 11.17 -7.33
C CYS A 81 -3.68 10.13 -8.05
N ASP A 82 -2.38 10.05 -7.70
CA ASP A 82 -1.42 9.19 -8.41
C ASP A 82 -1.89 7.73 -8.42
N PRO A 83 -2.19 7.15 -9.61
CA PRO A 83 -2.70 5.78 -9.71
C PRO A 83 -1.73 4.74 -9.14
N ALA A 84 -0.42 5.01 -9.18
CA ALA A 84 0.58 4.10 -8.63
C ALA A 84 0.49 4.01 -7.10
N ILE A 85 0.18 5.11 -6.43
CA ILE A 85 -0.04 5.14 -4.98
C ILE A 85 -1.35 4.43 -4.64
N GLY A 86 -2.43 4.72 -5.36
CA GLY A 86 -3.73 4.06 -5.16
C GLY A 86 -3.62 2.55 -5.27
N GLN A 87 -2.94 2.04 -6.31
CA GLN A 87 -2.68 0.61 -6.46
C GLN A 87 -1.79 0.04 -5.35
N ALA A 88 -0.78 0.79 -4.90
CA ALA A 88 0.09 0.36 -3.81
C ALA A 88 -0.66 0.29 -2.47
N ILE A 89 -1.57 1.21 -2.19
CA ILE A 89 -2.47 1.17 -1.02
C ILE A 89 -3.33 -0.09 -1.09
N HIS A 90 -3.98 -0.34 -2.22
CA HIS A 90 -4.88 -1.48 -2.40
C HIS A 90 -4.16 -2.83 -2.22
N LYS A 91 -2.95 -2.97 -2.79
CA LYS A 91 -2.15 -4.20 -2.73
C LYS A 91 -1.35 -4.36 -1.43
N SER A 92 -1.36 -3.37 -0.55
CA SER A 92 -0.57 -3.43 0.68
C SER A 92 -1.18 -4.39 1.69
N ASN A 93 -0.37 -5.32 2.18
CA ASN A 93 -0.71 -6.29 3.23
C ASN A 93 0.11 -6.09 4.51
N SER A 94 0.66 -4.89 4.72
CA SER A 94 1.54 -4.58 5.83
C SER A 94 1.31 -3.17 6.37
N LEU A 95 1.10 -3.03 7.67
CA LEU A 95 0.99 -1.73 8.35
C LEU A 95 2.22 -0.85 8.12
N ARG A 96 3.41 -1.47 8.05
CA ARG A 96 4.67 -0.76 7.77
C ARG A 96 4.68 -0.13 6.37
N MET A 97 4.17 -0.85 5.38
CA MET A 97 4.04 -0.34 4.01
C MET A 97 3.03 0.81 3.96
N LEU A 98 1.86 0.62 4.57
CA LEU A 98 0.83 1.67 4.67
C LEU A 98 1.34 2.92 5.38
N ALA A 99 2.16 2.77 6.43
CA ALA A 99 2.78 3.91 7.11
C ALA A 99 3.78 4.69 6.21
N ARG A 100 4.47 4.00 5.29
CA ARG A 100 5.32 4.66 4.28
C ARG A 100 4.49 5.43 3.26
N LEU A 101 3.40 4.82 2.77
CA LEU A 101 2.49 5.46 1.83
C LEU A 101 1.80 6.67 2.46
N ALA A 102 1.42 6.60 3.74
CA ALA A 102 0.86 7.72 4.48
C ALA A 102 1.81 8.92 4.53
N ARG A 103 3.10 8.69 4.80
CA ARG A 103 4.11 9.75 4.81
C ARG A 103 4.26 10.40 3.44
N ARG A 104 4.20 9.60 2.38
CA ARG A 104 4.26 10.11 1.01
C ARG A 104 3.04 10.96 0.69
N LEU A 105 1.82 10.48 0.96
CA LEU A 105 0.58 11.25 0.75
C LEU A 105 0.61 12.58 1.52
N LYS A 106 1.11 12.59 2.76
CA LYS A 106 1.25 13.81 3.55
C LYS A 106 2.23 14.80 2.91
N SER A 107 3.32 14.34 2.28
CA SER A 107 4.23 15.23 1.56
C SER A 107 3.60 15.80 0.29
N GLU A 108 2.75 15.03 -0.37
CA GLU A 108 2.05 15.44 -1.59
C GLU A 108 0.86 16.36 -1.33
N SER A 109 0.20 16.25 -0.19
CA SER A 109 -0.91 17.14 0.17
C SER A 109 -0.49 18.61 0.40
N ASN A 110 0.81 18.85 0.58
CA ASN A 110 1.39 20.20 0.71
C ASN A 110 1.85 20.79 -0.64
N GLU A 111 1.80 20.02 -1.73
CA GLU A 111 2.18 20.48 -3.07
C GLU A 111 0.94 21.14 -3.73
N GLN A 112 1.07 22.41 -4.20
CA GLN A 112 -0.01 23.15 -4.82
C GLN A 112 -0.32 22.59 -6.22
N SER A 113 -1.56 22.77 -6.70
CA SER A 113 -2.07 22.17 -7.95
C SER A 113 -1.37 22.60 -9.24
N ASN A 114 -0.54 23.64 -9.22
CA ASN A 114 0.20 24.18 -10.37
C ASN A 114 1.67 23.77 -10.42
N ASP A 115 2.03 22.71 -9.73
CA ASP A 115 3.42 22.34 -9.54
C ASP A 115 3.92 21.36 -10.63
N PRO A 116 5.21 21.35 -10.96
CA PRO A 116 5.88 20.33 -11.77
C PRO A 116 5.55 18.88 -11.34
N ALA A 117 5.15 18.68 -10.08
CA ALA A 117 4.66 17.42 -9.57
C ALA A 117 3.43 16.87 -10.31
N MET A 118 2.47 17.72 -10.70
CA MET A 118 1.30 17.34 -11.50
C MET A 118 1.70 16.85 -12.88
N LEU A 119 2.60 17.59 -13.52
CA LEU A 119 3.13 17.23 -14.84
C LEU A 119 3.89 15.89 -14.78
N ALA A 120 4.70 15.68 -13.75
CA ALA A 120 5.40 14.42 -13.55
C ALA A 120 4.45 13.21 -13.39
N VAL A 121 3.30 13.37 -12.73
CA VAL A 121 2.27 12.30 -12.65
C VAL A 121 1.70 12.00 -14.03
N ARG A 122 1.39 13.05 -14.80
CA ARG A 122 0.82 12.92 -16.14
C ARG A 122 1.78 12.25 -17.11
N VAL A 123 3.08 12.58 -17.02
CA VAL A 123 4.14 11.92 -17.79
C VAL A 123 4.28 10.43 -17.44
N LEU A 124 4.21 10.09 -16.15
CA LEU A 124 4.32 8.69 -15.70
C LEU A 124 3.05 7.86 -15.96
N ASN A 125 1.91 8.52 -16.14
CA ASN A 125 0.62 7.88 -16.42
C ASN A 125 -0.08 8.62 -17.57
N PRO A 126 0.42 8.48 -18.82
CA PRO A 126 -0.12 9.20 -19.96
C PRO A 126 -1.58 8.81 -20.21
N GLN A 127 -2.42 9.84 -20.42
CA GLN A 127 -3.81 9.65 -20.81
C GLN A 127 -3.94 9.59 -22.33
N LYS A 128 -5.02 8.95 -22.81
CA LYS A 128 -5.33 8.94 -24.24
C LYS A 128 -5.50 10.37 -24.78
N GLY A 129 -4.59 10.83 -25.62
CA GLY A 129 -4.59 12.19 -26.17
C GLY A 129 -3.47 13.10 -25.64
N ASP A 130 -2.65 12.63 -24.72
CA ASP A 130 -1.43 13.32 -24.32
C ASP A 130 -0.41 13.17 -25.47
N GLY A 131 0.00 14.31 -26.05
CA GLY A 131 1.05 14.36 -27.06
C GLY A 131 2.40 13.94 -26.47
N SER A 132 3.32 13.53 -27.35
CA SER A 132 4.69 13.16 -26.96
C SER A 132 5.60 14.36 -26.66
N ASP A 133 5.15 15.59 -26.91
CA ASP A 133 5.92 16.81 -26.68
C ASP A 133 5.68 17.35 -25.27
N PHE A 134 6.64 17.04 -24.38
CA PHE A 134 6.62 17.52 -23.00
C PHE A 134 6.75 19.05 -22.88
N ALA A 135 7.34 19.74 -23.85
CA ALA A 135 7.45 21.18 -23.85
C ALA A 135 6.06 21.82 -24.04
N GLU A 136 5.22 21.28 -24.94
CA GLU A 136 3.84 21.72 -25.10
C GLU A 136 2.97 21.47 -23.87
N ILE A 137 3.19 20.32 -23.19
CA ILE A 137 2.47 19.98 -21.96
C ILE A 137 2.91 20.91 -20.82
N ALA A 138 4.20 21.22 -20.72
CA ALA A 138 4.74 22.15 -19.73
C ALA A 138 4.20 23.58 -19.89
N GLN A 139 4.02 24.05 -21.11
CA GLN A 139 3.45 25.37 -21.40
C GLN A 139 1.96 25.48 -21.05
N LYS A 140 1.23 24.36 -20.99
CA LYS A 140 -0.18 24.33 -20.60
C LYS A 140 -0.40 24.37 -19.08
N VAL A 141 0.66 24.22 -18.29
CA VAL A 141 0.60 24.34 -16.83
C VAL A 141 0.67 25.81 -16.46
N GLU A 142 -0.40 26.36 -15.89
CA GLU A 142 -0.47 27.76 -15.47
C GLU A 142 0.67 28.11 -14.50
N GLY A 143 1.38 29.21 -14.75
CA GLY A 143 2.43 29.75 -13.87
C GLY A 143 3.87 29.46 -14.30
N ILE A 144 4.10 28.67 -15.36
CA ILE A 144 5.44 28.43 -15.88
C ILE A 144 5.68 29.38 -17.07
N GLN A 145 6.58 30.37 -16.89
CA GLN A 145 6.88 31.38 -17.90
C GLN A 145 8.06 31.03 -18.81
N ASP A 146 8.91 30.09 -18.39
CA ASP A 146 10.14 29.72 -19.09
C ASP A 146 10.16 28.21 -19.35
N ALA A 147 10.33 27.82 -20.62
CA ALA A 147 10.36 26.42 -21.03
C ALA A 147 11.53 25.62 -20.40
N ASP A 148 12.70 26.25 -20.26
CA ASP A 148 13.86 25.59 -19.68
C ASP A 148 13.70 25.36 -18.17
N ALA A 149 13.12 26.33 -17.45
CA ALA A 149 12.77 26.19 -16.05
C ALA A 149 11.67 25.12 -15.84
N ALA A 150 10.73 25.01 -16.78
CA ALA A 150 9.71 23.97 -16.76
C ALA A 150 10.28 22.57 -16.91
N VAL A 151 11.22 22.38 -17.85
CA VAL A 151 11.89 21.11 -18.08
C VAL A 151 12.73 20.71 -16.86
N ALA A 152 13.53 21.64 -16.31
CA ALA A 152 14.34 21.39 -15.11
C ALA A 152 13.46 21.04 -13.89
N GLY A 153 12.34 21.75 -13.69
CA GLY A 153 11.38 21.45 -12.64
C GLY A 153 10.72 20.08 -12.82
N LEU A 154 10.39 19.72 -14.07
CA LEU A 154 9.82 18.41 -14.41
C LEU A 154 10.81 17.27 -14.15
N GLU A 155 12.09 17.44 -14.56
CA GLU A 155 13.15 16.45 -14.31
C GLU A 155 13.33 16.20 -12.81
N GLN A 156 13.37 17.25 -12.00
CA GLN A 156 13.48 17.14 -10.56
C GLN A 156 12.26 16.45 -9.94
N ALA A 157 11.05 16.79 -10.38
CA ALA A 157 9.82 16.19 -9.90
C ALA A 157 9.72 14.71 -10.30
N LEU A 158 10.11 14.37 -11.54
CA LEU A 158 10.18 12.97 -12.02
C LEU A 158 11.20 12.16 -11.22
N ALA A 159 12.40 12.68 -10.99
CA ALA A 159 13.41 12.00 -10.20
C ALA A 159 12.92 11.73 -8.76
N LYS A 160 12.33 12.73 -8.10
CA LYS A 160 11.73 12.60 -6.77
C LYS A 160 10.63 11.53 -6.75
N ARG A 161 9.76 11.51 -7.77
CA ARG A 161 8.69 10.53 -7.87
C ARG A 161 9.18 9.13 -8.15
N LEU A 162 10.10 8.95 -9.08
CA LEU A 162 10.68 7.64 -9.38
C LEU A 162 11.42 7.06 -8.17
N ALA A 163 12.18 7.88 -7.45
CA ALA A 163 12.86 7.46 -6.21
C ALA A 163 11.88 6.99 -5.13
N GLY A 164 10.67 7.54 -5.11
CA GLY A 164 9.61 7.16 -4.17
C GLY A 164 8.58 6.17 -4.72
N ASP A 165 8.63 5.79 -6.00
CA ASP A 165 7.65 4.90 -6.62
C ASP A 165 7.75 3.49 -6.03
N PRO A 166 6.65 2.93 -5.50
CA PRO A 166 6.66 1.59 -4.89
C PRO A 166 7.11 0.49 -5.86
N ARG A 167 6.86 0.64 -7.16
CA ARG A 167 7.25 -0.33 -8.19
C ARG A 167 8.76 -0.31 -8.40
N VAL A 168 9.35 0.90 -8.48
CA VAL A 168 10.79 1.10 -8.62
C VAL A 168 11.52 0.58 -7.38
N ILE A 169 11.05 0.95 -6.19
CA ILE A 169 11.61 0.47 -4.92
C ILE A 169 11.54 -1.06 -4.82
N ALA A 170 10.39 -1.67 -5.14
CA ALA A 170 10.25 -3.12 -5.11
C ALA A 170 11.18 -3.83 -6.11
N SER A 171 11.38 -3.24 -7.29
CA SER A 171 12.32 -3.77 -8.30
C SER A 171 13.77 -3.62 -7.85
N ALA A 172 14.14 -2.46 -7.31
CA ALA A 172 15.48 -2.21 -6.77
C ALA A 172 15.81 -3.14 -5.60
N VAL A 173 14.87 -3.34 -4.67
CA VAL A 173 15.06 -4.27 -3.54
C VAL A 173 15.24 -5.69 -4.03
N ARG A 174 14.44 -6.17 -4.98
CA ARG A 174 14.59 -7.51 -5.57
C ARG A 174 15.93 -7.67 -6.25
N TRP A 175 16.39 -6.65 -6.98
CA TRP A 175 17.69 -6.68 -7.63
C TRP A 175 18.83 -6.72 -6.61
N LEU A 176 18.78 -5.87 -5.57
CA LEU A 176 19.77 -5.84 -4.48
C LEU A 176 19.86 -7.17 -3.75
N VAL A 177 18.72 -7.77 -3.36
CA VAL A 177 18.69 -9.07 -2.68
C VAL A 177 19.36 -10.16 -3.53
N LYS A 178 19.21 -10.09 -4.85
CA LYS A 178 19.78 -11.07 -5.78
C LYS A 178 21.28 -10.86 -6.07
N ASN A 179 21.74 -9.61 -6.08
CA ASN A 179 23.06 -9.25 -6.62
C ASN A 179 23.99 -8.59 -5.60
N ALA A 180 23.50 -8.15 -4.43
CA ALA A 180 24.33 -7.46 -3.45
C ALA A 180 25.33 -8.43 -2.80
N GLN A 181 26.60 -8.02 -2.78
CA GLN A 181 27.68 -8.71 -2.05
C GLN A 181 28.02 -7.88 -0.80
N ILE A 182 27.93 -8.51 0.37
CA ILE A 182 28.34 -7.88 1.62
C ILE A 182 29.80 -8.31 1.87
N ARG A 183 30.72 -7.35 1.89
CA ARG A 183 32.10 -7.59 2.38
C ARG A 183 32.11 -7.22 3.86
N VAL A 184 32.41 -8.20 4.67
CA VAL A 184 32.67 -8.06 6.12
C VAL A 184 34.16 -7.87 6.33
#